data_289996fc012c44a318563487b93910a8
#
_entry.id   289996fc012c44a318563487b93910a8
#
_cell.length_a   1.000
_cell.length_b   1.000
_cell.length_c   1.000
_cell.angle_alpha   90.00
_cell.angle_beta   90.00
_cell.angle_gamma   90.00
#
_symmetry.space_group_name_H-M   'P 1'
#
loop_
_entity.id
_entity.type
_entity.pdbx_description
1 polymer ?
#
loop_
_entity_poly.entity_id
_entity_poly.type
_entity_poly.pdbx_seq_one_letter_code
_entity_poly.pdbx_strand_id
1 'polypeptide(L)'
;IKLQEQIDTFQTMIEENENLHSLEQEEALNKIMALQNEKGEKDIRIKQLEIMFRAKDISVSSADAEALQTFLKITELKKYIPAADRDKLQHWLNIVHQNFATRLNEQYSSLTGREKDICYLTALNLSLETVAQLLDVQPRSIERYTIRICEKFDFRKRSKESFIDFIIAFTHNK
;
A
#
# COMPACT_ATOMS: atom_id res chain seq x y z
N ILE A 1 20.00 -61.30 -4.08
CA ILE A 1 20.74 -60.05 -4.29
C ILE A 1 19.87 -59.09 -5.11
N LYS A 2 19.42 -59.42 -6.31
CA LYS A 2 18.60 -58.50 -7.17
C LYS A 2 17.28 -58.02 -6.55
N LEU A 3 16.60 -58.90 -5.77
CA LEU A 3 15.32 -58.56 -5.15
C LEU A 3 15.48 -57.56 -4.01
N GLN A 4 16.55 -57.67 -3.22
CA GLN A 4 16.87 -56.77 -2.13
C GLN A 4 17.22 -55.36 -2.65
N GLU A 5 18.02 -55.28 -3.71
CA GLU A 5 18.35 -54.00 -4.37
C GLU A 5 17.11 -53.29 -4.91
N GLN A 6 16.12 -54.04 -5.40
CA GLN A 6 14.84 -53.45 -5.87
C GLN A 6 14.00 -52.95 -4.70
N ILE A 7 13.95 -53.66 -3.59
CA ILE A 7 13.22 -53.25 -2.38
C ILE A 7 13.84 -51.95 -1.84
N ASP A 8 15.16 -51.90 -1.71
CA ASP A 8 15.87 -50.73 -1.21
C ASP A 8 15.62 -49.50 -2.11
N THR A 9 15.58 -49.68 -3.45
CA THR A 9 15.27 -48.61 -4.40
C THR A 9 13.83 -48.11 -4.24
N PHE A 10 12.85 -49.00 -4.08
CA PHE A 10 11.46 -48.61 -3.85
C PHE A 10 11.28 -47.88 -2.51
N GLN A 11 11.97 -48.32 -1.45
CA GLN A 11 11.93 -47.63 -0.15
C GLN A 11 12.45 -46.19 -0.27
N THR A 12 13.57 -45.98 -0.93
CA THR A 12 14.13 -44.66 -1.15
C THR A 12 13.17 -43.77 -1.96
N MET A 13 12.55 -44.31 -2.99
CA MET A 13 11.56 -43.54 -3.78
C MET A 13 10.31 -43.15 -2.97
N ILE A 14 9.86 -44.01 -2.06
CA ILE A 14 8.74 -43.72 -1.17
C ILE A 14 9.11 -42.58 -0.19
N GLU A 15 10.29 -42.66 0.45
CA GLU A 15 10.79 -41.64 1.36
C GLU A 15 10.98 -40.27 0.67
N GLU A 16 11.52 -40.28 -0.54
CA GLU A 16 11.65 -39.05 -1.34
C GLU A 16 10.29 -38.44 -1.69
N ASN A 17 9.31 -39.26 -2.04
CA ASN A 17 7.95 -38.80 -2.40
C ASN A 17 7.19 -38.27 -1.15
N GLU A 18 7.34 -38.91 0.00
CA GLU A 18 6.76 -38.44 1.26
C GLU A 18 7.36 -37.11 1.70
N ASN A 19 8.67 -36.92 1.54
CA ASN A 19 9.36 -35.69 1.84
C ASN A 19 8.91 -34.56 0.91
N LEU A 20 8.78 -34.82 -0.39
CA LEU A 20 8.31 -33.84 -1.37
C LEU A 20 6.87 -33.39 -1.06
N HIS A 21 6.00 -34.34 -0.75
CA HIS A 21 4.60 -34.05 -0.40
C HIS A 21 4.48 -33.25 0.90
N SER A 22 5.35 -33.51 1.88
CA SER A 22 5.43 -32.73 3.12
C SER A 22 5.85 -31.29 2.87
N LEU A 23 6.83 -31.04 1.99
CA LEU A 23 7.28 -29.70 1.62
C LEU A 23 6.18 -28.92 0.89
N GLU A 24 5.47 -29.55 -0.05
CA GLU A 24 4.36 -28.93 -0.76
C GLU A 24 3.21 -28.55 0.19
N GLN A 25 2.92 -29.37 1.19
CA GLN A 25 1.92 -29.08 2.21
C GLN A 25 2.34 -27.91 3.11
N GLU A 26 3.62 -27.81 3.49
CA GLU A 26 4.14 -26.71 4.29
C GLU A 26 4.09 -25.39 3.53
N GLU A 27 4.47 -25.37 2.25
CA GLU A 27 4.37 -24.17 1.40
C GLU A 27 2.92 -23.72 1.22
N ALA A 28 2.00 -24.66 1.00
CA ALA A 28 0.58 -24.35 0.88
C ALA A 28 0.01 -23.75 2.18
N LEU A 29 0.40 -24.30 3.33
CA LEU A 29 -0.01 -23.80 4.65
C LEU A 29 0.50 -22.38 4.89
N ASN A 30 1.77 -22.12 4.58
CA ASN A 30 2.38 -20.80 4.73
C ASN A 30 1.68 -19.77 3.84
N LYS A 31 1.30 -20.14 2.63
CA LYS A 31 0.54 -19.28 1.71
C LYS A 31 -0.88 -18.99 2.21
N ILE A 32 -1.55 -19.99 2.79
CA ILE A 32 -2.86 -19.82 3.42
C ILE A 32 -2.76 -18.86 4.61
N MET A 33 -1.76 -19.03 5.47
CA MET A 33 -1.54 -18.15 6.63
C MET A 33 -1.27 -16.70 6.20
N ALA A 34 -0.44 -16.49 5.17
CA ALA A 34 -0.19 -15.16 4.62
C ALA A 34 -1.45 -14.49 4.08
N LEU A 35 -2.28 -15.23 3.34
CA LEU A 35 -3.57 -14.74 2.80
C LEU A 35 -4.59 -14.44 3.92
N GLN A 36 -4.62 -15.25 4.97
CA GLN A 36 -5.50 -15.01 6.13
C GLN A 36 -5.08 -13.75 6.90
N ASN A 37 -3.78 -13.52 7.09
CA ASN A 37 -3.27 -12.30 7.71
C ASN A 37 -3.61 -11.06 6.87
N GLU A 38 -3.39 -11.11 5.56
CA GLU A 38 -3.74 -10.01 4.65
C GLU A 38 -5.25 -9.70 4.69
N LYS A 39 -6.08 -10.73 4.72
CA LYS A 39 -7.53 -10.57 4.84
C LYS A 39 -7.90 -9.94 6.19
N GLY A 40 -7.29 -10.41 7.29
CA GLY A 40 -7.51 -9.86 8.63
C GLY A 40 -7.15 -8.39 8.73
N GLU A 41 -6.03 -7.97 8.14
CA GLU A 41 -5.63 -6.56 8.09
C GLU A 41 -6.63 -5.71 7.30
N LYS A 42 -7.12 -6.21 6.17
CA LYS A 42 -8.14 -5.53 5.35
C LYS A 42 -9.46 -5.40 6.11
N ASP A 43 -9.91 -6.45 6.80
CA ASP A 43 -11.16 -6.44 7.57
C ASP A 43 -11.08 -5.46 8.75
N ILE A 44 -9.93 -5.39 9.44
CA ILE A 44 -9.71 -4.41 10.53
C ILE A 44 -9.75 -2.99 9.95
N ARG A 45 -9.14 -2.75 8.82
CA ARG A 45 -9.11 -1.43 8.17
C ARG A 45 -10.50 -0.99 7.71
N ILE A 46 -11.29 -1.90 7.14
CA ILE A 46 -12.68 -1.64 6.77
C ILE A 46 -13.51 -1.28 8.01
N LYS A 47 -13.39 -2.05 9.10
CA LYS A 47 -14.08 -1.74 10.36
C LYS A 47 -13.67 -0.39 10.96
N GLN A 48 -12.38 -0.05 10.92
CA GLN A 48 -11.90 1.25 11.36
C GLN A 48 -12.51 2.39 10.54
N LEU A 49 -12.59 2.22 9.22
CA LEU A 49 -13.21 3.19 8.33
C LEU A 49 -14.72 3.31 8.60
N GLU A 50 -15.42 2.20 8.79
CA GLU A 50 -16.85 2.20 9.16
C GLU A 50 -17.10 2.91 10.50
N ILE A 51 -16.25 2.67 11.51
CA ILE A 51 -16.33 3.32 12.82
C ILE A 51 -16.08 4.84 12.66
N MET A 52 -15.08 5.23 11.87
CA MET A 52 -14.80 6.65 11.61
C MET A 52 -15.98 7.34 10.91
N PHE A 53 -16.63 6.68 9.96
CA PHE A 53 -17.82 7.20 9.31
C PHE A 53 -19.04 7.27 10.25
N ARG A 54 -19.25 6.26 11.09
CA ARG A 54 -20.34 6.22 12.08
C ARG A 54 -20.14 7.21 13.24
N ALA A 55 -18.90 7.38 13.71
CA ALA A 55 -18.59 8.28 14.83
C ALA A 55 -18.78 9.76 14.50
N LYS A 56 -18.90 10.11 13.22
CA LYS A 56 -19.15 11.50 12.80
C LYS A 56 -20.61 11.91 12.83
N ASP A 57 -21.56 11.03 13.13
CA ASP A 57 -23.03 11.32 13.19
C ASP A 57 -23.50 12.35 12.13
N ILE A 58 -22.81 12.37 11.00
CA ILE A 58 -22.98 13.33 9.91
C ILE A 58 -23.63 12.56 8.78
N SER A 59 -24.71 13.07 8.29
CA SER A 59 -25.21 12.70 6.97
C SER A 59 -24.01 12.71 6.00
N VAL A 60 -23.60 11.52 5.56
CA VAL A 60 -22.48 11.35 4.60
C VAL A 60 -22.75 12.29 3.45
N SER A 61 -21.94 13.33 3.33
CA SER A 61 -22.12 14.28 2.24
C SER A 61 -21.81 13.58 0.91
N SER A 62 -22.37 14.06 -0.19
CA SER A 62 -22.05 13.52 -1.51
C SER A 62 -20.53 13.54 -1.76
N ALA A 63 -19.82 14.56 -1.25
CA ALA A 63 -18.37 14.69 -1.37
C ALA A 63 -17.62 13.60 -0.59
N ASP A 64 -18.08 13.20 0.61
CA ASP A 64 -17.46 12.14 1.40
C ASP A 64 -17.64 10.78 0.70
N ALA A 65 -18.83 10.54 0.13
CA ALA A 65 -19.11 9.31 -0.63
C ALA A 65 -18.21 9.20 -1.89
N GLU A 66 -18.05 10.29 -2.63
CA GLU A 66 -17.18 10.35 -3.80
C GLU A 66 -15.68 10.16 -3.42
N ALA A 67 -15.26 10.73 -2.30
CA ALA A 67 -13.91 10.58 -1.77
C ALA A 67 -13.63 9.12 -1.38
N LEU A 68 -14.57 8.44 -0.72
CA LEU A 68 -14.49 7.03 -0.40
C LEU A 68 -14.41 6.16 -1.66
N GLN A 69 -15.28 6.41 -2.63
CA GLN A 69 -15.25 5.67 -3.91
C GLN A 69 -13.91 5.84 -4.63
N THR A 70 -13.35 7.06 -4.60
CA THR A 70 -12.03 7.31 -5.19
C THR A 70 -10.92 6.56 -4.47
N PHE A 71 -10.95 6.53 -3.12
CA PHE A 71 -10.02 5.73 -2.34
C PHE A 71 -10.09 4.24 -2.70
N LEU A 72 -11.30 3.66 -2.75
CA LEU A 72 -11.51 2.25 -3.12
C LEU A 72 -11.02 1.97 -4.56
N LYS A 73 -11.34 2.85 -5.49
CA LYS A 73 -10.87 2.76 -6.87
C LYS A 73 -9.33 2.71 -6.96
N ILE A 74 -8.65 3.56 -6.20
CA ILE A 74 -7.18 3.61 -6.21
C ILE A 74 -6.58 2.37 -5.57
N THR A 75 -7.10 1.95 -4.42
CA THR A 75 -6.52 0.85 -3.64
C THR A 75 -6.84 -0.53 -4.20
N GLU A 76 -8.07 -0.75 -4.69
CA GLU A 76 -8.53 -2.03 -5.19
C GLU A 76 -8.28 -2.19 -6.69
N LEU A 77 -8.70 -1.21 -7.49
CA LEU A 77 -8.61 -1.28 -8.95
C LEU A 77 -7.27 -0.80 -9.51
N LYS A 78 -6.39 -0.27 -8.64
CA LYS A 78 -5.10 0.32 -9.04
C LYS A 78 -5.25 1.33 -10.20
N LYS A 79 -6.25 2.20 -10.09
CA LYS A 79 -6.56 3.21 -11.10
C LYS A 79 -6.62 4.60 -10.47
N TYR A 80 -5.83 5.52 -10.98
CA TYR A 80 -5.78 6.91 -10.56
C TYR A 80 -5.67 7.83 -11.77
N ILE A 81 -6.51 8.85 -11.84
CA ILE A 81 -6.50 9.87 -12.88
C ILE A 81 -6.32 11.24 -12.22
N PRO A 82 -5.11 11.85 -12.25
CA PRO A 82 -4.79 13.06 -11.48
C PRO A 82 -5.80 14.20 -11.66
N ALA A 83 -6.27 14.44 -12.89
CA ALA A 83 -7.21 15.52 -13.18
C ALA A 83 -8.61 15.31 -12.57
N ALA A 84 -9.02 14.06 -12.38
CA ALA A 84 -10.37 13.73 -11.89
C ALA A 84 -10.39 13.30 -10.41
N ASP A 85 -9.30 12.70 -9.94
CA ASP A 85 -9.28 12.02 -8.65
C ASP A 85 -8.52 12.79 -7.56
N ARG A 86 -7.66 13.76 -7.92
CA ARG A 86 -6.82 14.50 -6.97
C ARG A 86 -7.61 15.18 -5.86
N ASP A 87 -8.62 15.96 -6.22
CA ASP A 87 -9.41 16.73 -5.24
C ASP A 87 -10.18 15.80 -4.30
N LYS A 88 -10.71 14.70 -4.82
CA LYS A 88 -11.41 13.68 -4.05
C LYS A 88 -10.43 12.93 -3.12
N LEU A 89 -9.23 12.63 -3.60
CA LEU A 89 -8.18 12.03 -2.79
C LEU A 89 -7.69 12.98 -1.68
N GLN A 90 -7.55 14.28 -1.98
CA GLN A 90 -7.26 15.30 -0.96
C GLN A 90 -8.34 15.32 0.12
N HIS A 91 -9.60 15.35 -0.28
CA HIS A 91 -10.72 15.34 0.65
C HIS A 91 -10.68 14.09 1.53
N TRP A 92 -10.47 12.91 0.95
CA TRP A 92 -10.30 11.65 1.70
C TRP A 92 -9.16 11.71 2.72
N LEU A 93 -7.98 12.14 2.29
CA LEU A 93 -6.80 12.25 3.17
C LEU A 93 -7.01 13.25 4.31
N ASN A 94 -7.77 14.32 4.07
CA ASN A 94 -8.12 15.28 5.12
C ASN A 94 -9.07 14.67 6.15
N ILE A 95 -10.01 13.83 5.72
CA ILE A 95 -10.92 13.11 6.63
C ILE A 95 -10.14 12.11 7.49
N VAL A 96 -9.31 11.28 6.86
CA VAL A 96 -8.67 10.13 7.51
C VAL A 96 -7.44 10.53 8.32
N HIS A 97 -6.68 11.51 7.86
CA HIS A 97 -5.39 11.91 8.43
C HIS A 97 -5.37 13.37 8.91
N GLN A 98 -6.44 13.84 9.55
CA GLN A 98 -6.50 15.13 10.24
C GLN A 98 -5.97 16.30 9.41
N ASN A 99 -6.62 16.53 8.27
CA ASN A 99 -6.25 17.59 7.31
C ASN A 99 -4.84 17.44 6.69
N PHE A 100 -4.37 16.22 6.53
CA PHE A 100 -3.06 15.93 5.95
C PHE A 100 -2.78 16.71 4.67
N ALA A 101 -3.69 16.64 3.69
CA ALA A 101 -3.49 17.28 2.38
C ALA A 101 -3.48 18.81 2.49
N THR A 102 -4.30 19.40 3.35
CA THR A 102 -4.32 20.83 3.63
C THR A 102 -3.00 21.25 4.27
N ARG A 103 -2.56 20.59 5.34
CA ARG A 103 -1.30 20.86 6.02
C ARG A 103 -0.09 20.75 5.08
N LEU A 104 -0.07 19.68 4.26
CA LEU A 104 1.01 19.49 3.28
C LEU A 104 1.06 20.64 2.27
N ASN A 105 -0.10 21.09 1.77
CA ASN A 105 -0.19 22.18 0.80
C ASN A 105 0.23 23.52 1.39
N GLU A 106 -0.11 23.78 2.63
CA GLU A 106 0.25 25.02 3.35
C GLU A 106 1.74 25.08 3.68
N GLN A 107 2.30 23.98 4.24
CA GLN A 107 3.71 23.94 4.63
C GLN A 107 4.66 23.84 3.43
N TYR A 108 4.24 23.14 2.37
CA TYR A 108 5.08 22.88 1.20
C TYR A 108 4.41 23.32 -0.09
N SER A 109 4.07 24.61 -0.15
CA SER A 109 3.39 25.23 -1.29
C SER A 109 4.18 25.15 -2.60
N SER A 110 5.50 24.93 -2.54
CA SER A 110 6.40 24.77 -3.69
C SER A 110 6.28 23.42 -4.40
N LEU A 111 5.51 22.46 -3.83
CA LEU A 111 5.29 21.17 -4.47
C LEU A 111 4.44 21.32 -5.73
N THR A 112 4.92 20.73 -6.82
CA THR A 112 4.15 20.63 -8.07
C THR A 112 2.97 19.66 -7.93
N GLY A 113 1.98 19.74 -8.82
CA GLY A 113 0.85 18.81 -8.81
C GLY A 113 1.27 17.34 -8.83
N ARG A 114 2.29 16.99 -9.62
CA ARG A 114 2.83 15.60 -9.67
C ARG A 114 3.49 15.18 -8.36
N GLU A 115 4.24 16.07 -7.73
CA GLU A 115 4.86 15.80 -6.43
C GLU A 115 3.81 15.63 -5.33
N LYS A 116 2.73 16.42 -5.37
CA LYS A 116 1.58 16.25 -4.47
C LYS A 116 0.90 14.90 -4.67
N ASP A 117 0.67 14.48 -5.92
CA ASP A 117 0.10 13.17 -6.22
C ASP A 117 0.94 12.04 -5.61
N ILE A 118 2.27 12.12 -5.72
CA ILE A 118 3.18 11.15 -5.14
C ILE A 118 3.04 11.14 -3.61
N CYS A 119 3.02 12.28 -2.95
CA CYS A 119 2.81 12.38 -1.50
C CYS A 119 1.46 11.79 -1.08
N TYR A 120 0.38 12.10 -1.80
CA TYR A 120 -0.96 11.62 -1.49
C TYR A 120 -1.10 10.11 -1.65
N LEU A 121 -0.58 9.55 -2.74
CA LEU A 121 -0.61 8.11 -2.98
C LEU A 121 0.28 7.35 -1.99
N THR A 122 1.41 7.93 -1.58
CA THR A 122 2.26 7.36 -0.53
C THR A 122 1.57 7.41 0.84
N ALA A 123 0.80 8.46 1.14
CA ALA A 123 0.01 8.55 2.38
C ALA A 123 -1.10 7.48 2.47
N LEU A 124 -1.51 6.87 1.36
CA LEU A 124 -2.36 5.67 1.35
C LEU A 124 -1.61 4.37 1.67
N ASN A 125 -0.34 4.46 2.05
CA ASN A 125 0.55 3.32 2.30
C ASN A 125 0.77 2.43 1.07
N LEU A 126 0.77 3.03 -0.12
CA LEU A 126 1.10 2.34 -1.37
C LEU A 126 2.60 2.32 -1.60
N SER A 127 3.13 1.21 -2.13
CA SER A 127 4.54 1.13 -2.51
C SER A 127 4.88 2.11 -3.64
N LEU A 128 6.11 2.59 -3.71
CA LEU A 128 6.54 3.51 -4.76
C LEU A 128 6.44 2.89 -6.17
N GLU A 129 6.55 1.57 -6.29
CA GLU A 129 6.32 0.84 -7.52
C GLU A 129 4.85 0.93 -7.94
N THR A 130 3.92 0.77 -7.00
CA THR A 130 2.47 0.95 -7.24
C THR A 130 2.17 2.41 -7.60
N VAL A 131 2.79 3.36 -6.92
CA VAL A 131 2.66 4.79 -7.24
C VAL A 131 3.15 5.09 -8.66
N ALA A 132 4.26 4.48 -9.09
CA ALA A 132 4.76 4.62 -10.45
C ALA A 132 3.76 4.11 -11.49
N GLN A 133 3.17 2.93 -11.24
CA GLN A 133 2.14 2.35 -12.11
C GLN A 133 0.89 3.23 -12.20
N LEU A 134 0.40 3.73 -11.05
CA LEU A 134 -0.77 4.60 -10.98
C LEU A 134 -0.58 5.93 -11.71
N LEU A 135 0.64 6.44 -11.74
CA LEU A 135 0.99 7.70 -12.38
C LEU A 135 1.50 7.53 -13.82
N ASP A 136 1.55 6.28 -14.31
CA ASP A 136 2.08 5.92 -15.64
C ASP A 136 3.49 6.51 -15.87
N VAL A 137 4.38 6.25 -14.92
CA VAL A 137 5.79 6.66 -15.00
C VAL A 137 6.73 5.51 -14.68
N GLN A 138 7.95 5.60 -15.18
CA GLN A 138 8.98 4.61 -14.85
C GLN A 138 9.36 4.70 -13.35
N PRO A 139 9.62 3.57 -12.67
CA PRO A 139 10.03 3.55 -11.26
C PRO A 139 11.22 4.47 -10.96
N ARG A 140 12.19 4.54 -11.88
CA ARG A 140 13.34 5.43 -11.77
C ARG A 140 12.96 6.92 -11.76
N SER A 141 11.83 7.28 -12.38
CA SER A 141 11.32 8.64 -12.34
C SER A 141 10.75 8.98 -10.97
N ILE A 142 10.07 8.02 -10.31
CA ILE A 142 9.59 8.19 -8.93
C ILE A 142 10.77 8.45 -7.98
N GLU A 143 11.88 7.73 -8.11
CA GLU A 143 13.08 7.98 -7.30
C GLU A 143 13.60 9.42 -7.44
N ARG A 144 13.62 9.95 -8.65
CA ARG A 144 14.00 11.34 -8.88
C ARG A 144 13.02 12.34 -8.26
N TYR A 145 11.71 12.04 -8.32
CA TYR A 145 10.70 12.85 -7.68
C TYR A 145 10.85 12.83 -6.16
N THR A 146 11.05 11.67 -5.54
CA THR A 146 11.22 11.59 -4.08
C THR A 146 12.43 12.38 -3.59
N ILE A 147 13.55 12.37 -4.34
CA ILE A 147 14.72 13.19 -4.03
C ILE A 147 14.39 14.68 -4.08
N ARG A 148 13.69 15.14 -5.14
CA ARG A 148 13.29 16.55 -5.26
C ARG A 148 12.29 16.97 -4.18
N ILE A 149 11.38 16.09 -3.78
CA ILE A 149 10.45 16.33 -2.70
C ILE A 149 11.21 16.48 -1.38
N CYS A 150 12.19 15.59 -1.10
CA CYS A 150 13.05 15.69 0.07
C CYS A 150 13.86 17.01 0.09
N GLU A 151 14.28 17.53 -1.08
CA GLU A 151 14.90 18.85 -1.17
C GLU A 151 13.97 19.96 -0.73
N LYS A 152 12.71 19.91 -1.14
CA LYS A 152 11.68 20.88 -0.76
C LYS A 152 11.24 20.77 0.69
N PHE A 153 11.44 19.59 1.30
CA PHE A 153 11.23 19.34 2.72
C PHE A 153 12.45 19.71 3.59
N ASP A 154 13.54 20.18 2.97
CA ASP A 154 14.82 20.54 3.61
C ASP A 154 15.48 19.38 4.39
N PHE A 155 15.39 18.16 3.83
CA PHE A 155 15.98 16.99 4.46
C PHE A 155 17.49 16.93 4.22
N ARG A 156 18.26 16.66 5.30
CA ARG A 156 19.71 16.38 5.20
C ARG A 156 19.99 15.11 4.42
N LYS A 157 19.21 14.04 4.68
CA LYS A 157 19.31 12.76 3.95
C LYS A 157 18.17 12.66 2.96
N ARG A 158 18.52 12.61 1.68
CA ARG A 158 17.57 12.56 0.55
C ARG A 158 17.51 11.14 0.00
N SER A 159 16.61 10.32 0.53
CA SER A 159 16.41 8.94 0.10
C SER A 159 14.93 8.58 0.02
N LYS A 160 14.60 7.47 -0.64
CA LYS A 160 13.24 6.92 -0.69
C LYS A 160 12.70 6.64 0.72
N GLU A 161 13.53 6.02 1.55
CA GLU A 161 13.20 5.66 2.92
C GLU A 161 12.88 6.91 3.74
N SER A 162 13.71 7.93 3.67
CA SER A 162 13.48 9.20 4.37
C SER A 162 12.20 9.90 3.90
N PHE A 163 11.85 9.79 2.62
CA PHE A 163 10.60 10.30 2.07
C PHE A 163 9.40 9.55 2.61
N ILE A 164 9.43 8.21 2.57
CA ILE A 164 8.33 7.36 3.04
C ILE A 164 8.10 7.57 4.53
N ASP A 165 9.17 7.50 5.35
CA ASP A 165 9.11 7.70 6.80
C ASP A 165 8.52 9.05 7.16
N PHE A 166 8.90 10.11 6.43
CA PHE A 166 8.33 11.43 6.64
C PHE A 166 6.84 11.48 6.31
N ILE A 167 6.43 10.97 5.16
CA ILE A 167 5.01 10.99 4.77
C ILE A 167 4.17 10.23 5.79
N ILE A 168 4.62 9.06 6.23
CA ILE A 168 3.93 8.27 7.26
C ILE A 168 3.87 9.05 8.58
N ALA A 169 4.98 9.61 9.04
CA ALA A 169 4.98 10.43 10.26
C ALA A 169 4.07 11.66 10.13
N PHE A 170 4.06 12.30 8.95
CA PHE A 170 3.22 13.47 8.69
C PHE A 170 1.72 13.15 8.67
N THR A 171 1.31 11.91 8.34
CA THR A 171 -0.10 11.47 8.47
C THR A 171 -0.54 11.38 9.93
N HIS A 172 0.38 11.14 10.87
CA HIS A 172 0.09 10.97 12.31
C HIS A 172 0.32 12.23 13.16
N ASN A 173 0.97 13.25 12.62
CA ASN A 173 1.20 14.51 13.37
C ASN A 173 -0.11 15.30 13.47
N LYS A 174 -0.43 15.67 14.73
CA LYS A 174 -1.54 16.58 15.07
C LYS A 174 -1.18 18.03 14.76
#